data_c9b1b69f5a91f5eb6cb0e245636a8b60
#
_entry.id   c9b1b69f5a91f5eb6cb0e245636a8b60
#
_cell.length_a   1.000
_cell.length_b   1.000
_cell.length_c   1.000
_cell.angle_alpha   90.00
_cell.angle_beta   90.00
_cell.angle_gamma   90.00
#
_symmetry.space_group_name_H-M   'P 1'
#
loop_
_entity.id
_entity.type
_entity.pdbx_description
1 polymer ?
#
loop_
_entity_poly.entity_id
_entity_poly.type
_entity_poly.pdbx_seq_one_letter_code
_entity_poly.pdbx_strand_id
1 'polypeptide(L)'
;GVRAGKGSLDELSAQLRAAGLGKEALAKTQTKLNALVLEPRADLVDFIGRGVRLFAGANAPADVAPFAWGASLAAYPYFGRVAEFTGRLTSIQGDCSVAEVHRRMSEVYGDREVTKRATQAVLQTQANWGAVARVENGKRLVRLAARGLTDQRTVAWLIEAALRYQGKAMALATLQSTAALYPFSFDQPLGYVRSEE
;
A
#
# COMPACT_ATOMS: atom_id res chain seq x y z
N GLY A 1 6.79 -16.00 5.27
CA GLY A 1 5.55 -16.63 5.55
C GLY A 1 5.13 -17.67 4.50
N VAL A 2 3.85 -17.92 4.39
CA VAL A 2 3.23 -19.01 3.59
C VAL A 2 3.74 -19.06 2.15
N ARG A 3 3.74 -17.95 1.42
CA ARG A 3 4.17 -17.93 0.01
C ARG A 3 5.69 -18.10 -0.18
N ALA A 4 6.48 -17.89 0.84
CA ALA A 4 7.91 -18.15 0.84
C ALA A 4 8.25 -19.57 1.34
N GLY A 5 7.27 -20.45 1.51
CA GLY A 5 7.46 -21.82 2.00
C GLY A 5 7.83 -21.93 3.49
N LYS A 6 7.67 -20.84 4.24
CA LYS A 6 8.04 -20.76 5.68
C LYS A 6 6.84 -20.87 6.62
N GLY A 7 5.72 -21.43 6.18
CA GLY A 7 4.51 -21.60 6.99
C GLY A 7 3.33 -22.08 6.16
N SER A 8 2.25 -22.50 6.83
CA SER A 8 1.01 -22.98 6.23
C SER A 8 -0.13 -21.96 6.34
N LEU A 9 -1.21 -22.16 5.58
CA LEU A 9 -2.45 -21.37 5.71
C LEU A 9 -3.11 -21.59 7.07
N ASP A 10 -2.98 -22.81 7.64
CA ASP A 10 -3.53 -23.13 8.95
C ASP A 10 -2.78 -22.38 10.06
N GLU A 11 -1.44 -22.32 9.98
CA GLU A 11 -0.63 -21.51 10.89
C GLU A 11 -0.97 -20.03 10.81
N LEU A 12 -1.15 -19.48 9.59
CA LEU A 12 -1.59 -18.10 9.39
C LEU A 12 -2.96 -17.86 10.04
N SER A 13 -3.90 -18.79 9.83
CA SER A 13 -5.24 -18.71 10.43
C SER A 13 -5.18 -18.79 11.96
N ALA A 14 -4.31 -19.62 12.50
CA ALA A 14 -4.08 -19.72 13.94
C ALA A 14 -3.49 -18.43 14.52
N GLN A 15 -2.49 -17.83 13.85
CA GLN A 15 -1.90 -16.55 14.24
C GLN A 15 -2.92 -15.41 14.22
N LEU A 16 -3.77 -15.34 13.19
CA LEU A 16 -4.83 -14.33 13.10
C LEU A 16 -5.88 -14.48 14.20
N ARG A 17 -6.22 -15.72 14.59
CA ARG A 17 -7.09 -15.98 15.74
C ARG A 17 -6.42 -15.58 17.05
N ALA A 18 -5.16 -15.92 17.23
CA ALA A 18 -4.39 -15.55 18.41
C ALA A 18 -4.23 -14.02 18.57
N ALA A 19 -4.25 -13.28 17.45
CA ALA A 19 -4.30 -11.81 17.43
C ALA A 19 -5.69 -11.22 17.82
N GLY A 20 -6.64 -12.06 18.25
CA GLY A 20 -7.95 -11.62 18.72
C GLY A 20 -8.97 -11.29 17.62
N LEU A 21 -8.73 -11.69 16.37
CA LEU A 21 -9.69 -11.47 15.29
C LEU A 21 -10.90 -12.39 15.44
N GLY A 22 -12.09 -11.82 15.57
CA GLY A 22 -13.35 -12.56 15.51
C GLY A 22 -13.58 -13.18 14.13
N LYS A 23 -14.51 -14.14 14.04
CA LYS A 23 -14.77 -14.96 12.84
C LYS A 23 -14.94 -14.15 11.55
N GLU A 24 -15.72 -13.06 11.62
CA GLU A 24 -15.98 -12.20 10.46
C GLU A 24 -14.73 -11.40 10.04
N ALA A 25 -14.01 -10.83 11.01
CA ALA A 25 -12.76 -10.10 10.75
C ALA A 25 -11.68 -11.03 10.19
N LEU A 26 -11.60 -12.26 10.69
CA LEU A 26 -10.70 -13.30 10.17
C LEU A 26 -10.99 -13.59 8.69
N ALA A 27 -12.25 -13.88 8.34
CA ALA A 27 -12.64 -14.17 6.96
C ALA A 27 -12.33 -12.99 6.01
N LYS A 28 -12.65 -11.76 6.42
CA LYS A 28 -12.32 -10.55 5.64
C LYS A 28 -10.82 -10.36 5.47
N THR A 29 -10.04 -10.62 6.51
CA THR A 29 -8.57 -10.50 6.45
C THR A 29 -7.97 -11.57 5.53
N GLN A 30 -8.43 -12.81 5.63
CA GLN A 30 -7.98 -13.90 4.74
C GLN A 30 -8.29 -13.59 3.28
N THR A 31 -9.51 -13.12 2.96
CA THR A 31 -9.88 -12.70 1.60
C THR A 31 -8.93 -11.65 1.05
N LYS A 32 -8.54 -10.66 1.86
CA LYS A 32 -7.59 -9.62 1.44
C LYS A 32 -6.18 -10.17 1.28
N LEU A 33 -5.71 -11.01 2.18
CA LEU A 33 -4.40 -11.63 2.08
C LEU A 33 -4.29 -12.55 0.86
N ASN A 34 -5.37 -13.29 0.54
CA ASN A 34 -5.43 -14.08 -0.68
C ASN A 34 -5.24 -13.20 -1.90
N ALA A 35 -6.07 -12.17 -2.08
CA ALA A 35 -6.00 -11.29 -3.24
C ALA A 35 -4.69 -10.49 -3.34
N LEU A 36 -4.08 -10.14 -2.21
CA LEU A 36 -2.83 -9.37 -2.19
C LEU A 36 -1.58 -10.23 -2.43
N VAL A 37 -1.51 -11.41 -1.83
CA VAL A 37 -0.24 -12.17 -1.74
C VAL A 37 -0.39 -13.64 -2.02
N LEU A 38 -1.41 -14.31 -1.50
CA LEU A 38 -1.47 -15.79 -1.53
C LEU A 38 -1.96 -16.30 -2.89
N GLU A 39 -3.03 -15.72 -3.40
CA GLU A 39 -3.69 -16.06 -4.67
C GLU A 39 -3.99 -14.77 -5.46
N PRO A 40 -2.96 -14.01 -5.84
CA PRO A 40 -3.16 -12.77 -6.60
C PRO A 40 -3.75 -13.09 -7.99
N ARG A 41 -4.37 -12.09 -8.61
CA ARG A 41 -4.83 -12.19 -10.00
C ARG A 41 -3.67 -12.62 -10.91
N ALA A 42 -3.99 -13.31 -12.00
CA ALA A 42 -3.00 -13.90 -12.91
C ALA A 42 -1.95 -12.88 -13.40
N ASP A 43 -2.37 -11.66 -13.71
CA ASP A 43 -1.51 -10.56 -14.15
C ASP A 43 -0.57 -10.01 -13.07
N LEU A 44 -0.79 -10.37 -11.79
CA LEU A 44 0.00 -9.92 -10.65
C LEU A 44 0.90 -11.02 -10.06
N VAL A 45 0.78 -12.27 -10.50
CA VAL A 45 1.50 -13.40 -9.89
C VAL A 45 3.01 -13.17 -9.86
N ASP A 46 3.61 -12.79 -10.99
CA ASP A 46 5.06 -12.57 -11.09
C ASP A 46 5.50 -11.32 -10.31
N PHE A 47 4.74 -10.25 -10.42
CA PHE A 47 4.98 -9.02 -9.67
C PHE A 47 4.98 -9.27 -8.16
N ILE A 48 3.96 -9.90 -7.63
CA ILE A 48 3.85 -10.24 -6.19
C ILE A 48 4.94 -11.25 -5.80
N GLY A 49 5.22 -12.24 -6.64
CA GLY A 49 6.31 -13.20 -6.42
C GLY A 49 7.69 -12.53 -6.25
N ARG A 50 7.99 -11.52 -7.08
CA ARG A 50 9.21 -10.70 -6.90
C ARG A 50 9.21 -9.94 -5.59
N GLY A 51 8.11 -9.27 -5.22
CA GLY A 51 7.99 -8.58 -3.93
C GLY A 51 8.20 -9.49 -2.73
N VAL A 52 7.64 -10.71 -2.76
CA VAL A 52 7.85 -11.71 -1.70
C VAL A 52 9.32 -12.12 -1.60
N ARG A 53 10.00 -12.34 -2.72
CA ARG A 53 11.44 -12.69 -2.73
C ARG A 53 12.30 -11.54 -2.19
N LEU A 54 12.04 -10.30 -2.59
CA LEU A 54 12.74 -9.12 -2.07
C LEU A 54 12.57 -9.00 -0.56
N PHE A 55 11.35 -9.14 -0.06
CA PHE A 55 11.06 -9.10 1.38
C PHE A 55 11.73 -10.24 2.14
N ALA A 56 11.73 -11.47 1.59
CA ALA A 56 12.35 -12.63 2.24
C ALA A 56 13.88 -12.57 2.25
N GLY A 57 14.48 -11.87 1.28
CA GLY A 57 15.93 -11.66 1.17
C GLY A 57 16.46 -10.50 2.03
N ALA A 58 15.62 -9.66 2.56
CA ALA A 58 16.03 -8.60 3.47
C ALA A 58 16.53 -9.19 4.80
N ASN A 59 17.72 -8.81 5.22
CA ASN A 59 18.36 -9.28 6.47
C ASN A 59 17.68 -8.78 7.75
N ALA A 60 16.65 -7.97 7.64
CA ALA A 60 15.89 -7.51 8.79
C ALA A 60 14.39 -7.51 8.45
N PRO A 61 13.54 -7.99 9.34
CA PRO A 61 12.09 -7.92 9.19
C PRO A 61 11.56 -6.49 9.35
N ALA A 62 12.43 -5.49 9.21
CA ALA A 62 12.21 -4.16 9.75
C ALA A 62 11.05 -3.41 9.09
N ASP A 63 10.74 -3.59 7.82
CA ASP A 63 9.67 -2.81 7.22
C ASP A 63 8.91 -3.58 6.13
N VAL A 64 7.77 -4.11 6.52
CA VAL A 64 6.81 -4.72 5.58
C VAL A 64 6.01 -3.66 4.81
N ALA A 65 6.02 -2.41 5.26
CA ALA A 65 5.13 -1.38 4.73
C ALA A 65 5.34 -1.09 3.23
N PRO A 66 6.56 -1.00 2.68
CA PRO A 66 6.75 -0.82 1.24
C PRO A 66 6.10 -1.95 0.42
N PHE A 67 6.25 -3.20 0.88
CA PHE A 67 5.71 -4.38 0.19
C PHE A 67 4.19 -4.47 0.31
N ALA A 68 3.63 -4.21 1.49
CA ALA A 68 2.19 -4.14 1.69
C ALA A 68 1.56 -3.01 0.87
N TRP A 69 2.23 -1.85 0.82
CA TRP A 69 1.79 -0.70 0.04
C TRP A 69 1.80 -0.98 -1.46
N GLY A 70 2.91 -1.46 -2.00
CA GLY A 70 3.05 -1.77 -3.42
C GLY A 70 2.08 -2.85 -3.88
N ALA A 71 1.92 -3.94 -3.11
CA ALA A 71 0.92 -4.97 -3.39
C ALA A 71 -0.50 -4.38 -3.41
N SER A 72 -0.82 -3.49 -2.45
CA SER A 72 -2.14 -2.84 -2.39
C SER A 72 -2.38 -1.89 -3.55
N LEU A 73 -1.38 -1.12 -3.99
CA LEU A 73 -1.47 -0.27 -5.18
C LEU A 73 -1.79 -1.08 -6.43
N ALA A 74 -1.07 -2.18 -6.65
CA ALA A 74 -1.23 -3.01 -7.84
C ALA A 74 -2.56 -3.79 -7.83
N ALA A 75 -3.00 -4.29 -6.65
CA ALA A 75 -4.17 -5.14 -6.54
C ALA A 75 -5.48 -4.37 -6.39
N TYR A 76 -5.46 -3.20 -5.75
CA TYR A 76 -6.65 -2.43 -5.39
C TYR A 76 -6.58 -0.98 -5.88
N PRO A 77 -7.12 -0.67 -7.07
CA PRO A 77 -7.17 0.71 -7.59
C PRO A 77 -7.82 1.70 -6.62
N TYR A 78 -8.79 1.24 -5.82
CA TYR A 78 -9.42 2.06 -4.79
C TYR A 78 -8.44 2.50 -3.71
N PHE A 79 -7.55 1.59 -3.23
CA PHE A 79 -6.48 1.92 -2.30
C PHE A 79 -5.56 2.99 -2.89
N GLY A 80 -5.15 2.80 -4.14
CA GLY A 80 -4.29 3.75 -4.86
C GLY A 80 -4.93 5.14 -4.96
N ARG A 81 -6.22 5.21 -5.22
CA ARG A 81 -6.93 6.50 -5.31
C ARG A 81 -7.01 7.22 -3.97
N VAL A 82 -7.29 6.52 -2.87
CA VAL A 82 -7.24 7.11 -1.53
C VAL A 82 -5.82 7.58 -1.20
N ALA A 83 -4.80 6.76 -1.50
CA ALA A 83 -3.40 7.13 -1.28
C ALA A 83 -3.00 8.38 -2.07
N GLU A 84 -3.40 8.46 -3.34
CA GLU A 84 -3.13 9.60 -4.20
C GLU A 84 -3.77 10.89 -3.66
N PHE A 85 -5.05 10.85 -3.25
CA PHE A 85 -5.71 12.02 -2.67
C PHE A 85 -5.10 12.42 -1.33
N THR A 86 -4.82 11.45 -0.45
CA THR A 86 -4.13 11.73 0.82
C THR A 86 -2.78 12.39 0.57
N GLY A 87 -1.97 11.82 -0.32
CA GLY A 87 -0.65 12.35 -0.67
C GLY A 87 -0.72 13.77 -1.24
N ARG A 88 -1.66 14.05 -2.14
CA ARG A 88 -1.86 15.40 -2.72
C ARG A 88 -2.33 16.42 -1.68
N LEU A 89 -3.34 16.07 -0.88
CA LEU A 89 -3.90 16.98 0.11
C LEU A 89 -2.89 17.32 1.20
N THR A 90 -2.06 16.37 1.60
CA THR A 90 -1.04 16.57 2.63
C THR A 90 0.29 17.12 2.10
N SER A 91 0.44 17.33 0.79
CA SER A 91 1.73 17.73 0.21
C SER A 91 2.16 19.14 0.56
N ILE A 92 1.22 20.06 0.80
CA ILE A 92 1.49 21.49 1.00
C ILE A 92 1.60 21.80 2.50
N GLN A 93 0.61 21.39 3.30
CA GLN A 93 0.50 21.76 4.72
C GLN A 93 0.91 20.64 5.67
N GLY A 94 1.23 19.47 5.15
CA GLY A 94 1.55 18.29 5.96
C GLY A 94 0.33 17.57 6.53
N ASP A 95 -0.87 18.13 6.39
CA ASP A 95 -2.12 17.56 6.92
C ASP A 95 -3.33 17.78 6.00
N CYS A 96 -4.44 17.07 6.27
CA CYS A 96 -5.74 17.33 5.67
C CYS A 96 -6.86 16.76 6.55
N SER A 97 -8.10 17.19 6.34
CA SER A 97 -9.24 16.58 7.00
C SER A 97 -9.64 15.26 6.32
N VAL A 98 -10.14 14.32 7.12
CA VAL A 98 -10.74 13.08 6.60
C VAL A 98 -11.93 13.40 5.68
N ALA A 99 -12.68 14.46 5.97
CA ALA A 99 -13.80 14.90 5.15
C ALA A 99 -13.40 15.33 3.74
N GLU A 100 -12.22 15.97 3.58
CA GLU A 100 -11.68 16.33 2.25
C GLU A 100 -11.36 15.08 1.42
N VAL A 101 -10.72 14.08 2.03
CA VAL A 101 -10.45 12.80 1.33
C VAL A 101 -11.77 12.14 0.93
N HIS A 102 -12.75 12.09 1.83
CA HIS A 102 -14.08 11.55 1.54
C HIS A 102 -14.76 12.27 0.38
N ARG A 103 -14.75 13.61 0.39
CA ARG A 103 -15.32 14.41 -0.69
C ARG A 103 -14.70 14.04 -2.04
N ARG A 104 -13.36 13.97 -2.11
CA ARG A 104 -12.65 13.58 -3.35
C ARG A 104 -12.99 12.16 -3.80
N MET A 105 -13.13 11.24 -2.86
CA MET A 105 -13.54 9.88 -3.19
C MET A 105 -14.98 9.80 -3.67
N SER A 106 -15.88 10.59 -3.07
CA SER A 106 -17.29 10.68 -3.49
C SER A 106 -17.46 11.29 -4.88
N GLU A 107 -16.62 12.24 -5.27
CA GLU A 107 -16.58 12.80 -6.63
C GLU A 107 -16.27 11.73 -7.69
N VAL A 108 -15.48 10.70 -7.35
CA VAL A 108 -15.08 9.63 -8.28
C VAL A 108 -16.01 8.43 -8.23
N TYR A 109 -16.42 8.01 -7.03
CA TYR A 109 -17.12 6.74 -6.79
C TYR A 109 -18.58 6.91 -6.35
N GLY A 110 -19.05 8.13 -6.25
CA GLY A 110 -20.39 8.49 -5.75
C GLY A 110 -20.46 8.59 -4.23
N ASP A 111 -21.34 9.46 -3.75
CA ASP A 111 -21.58 9.67 -2.31
C ASP A 111 -22.50 8.57 -1.76
N ARG A 112 -21.90 7.45 -1.39
CA ARG A 112 -22.58 6.28 -0.83
C ARG A 112 -21.93 5.90 0.49
N GLU A 113 -22.71 5.29 1.37
CA GLU A 113 -22.19 4.79 2.65
C GLU A 113 -21.03 3.77 2.46
N VAL A 114 -21.10 2.93 1.43
CA VAL A 114 -20.02 1.99 1.11
C VAL A 114 -18.72 2.71 0.74
N THR A 115 -18.80 3.84 0.01
CA THR A 115 -17.65 4.67 -0.34
C THR A 115 -17.02 5.24 0.93
N LYS A 116 -17.84 5.77 1.85
CA LYS A 116 -17.37 6.31 3.13
C LYS A 116 -16.66 5.26 3.97
N ARG A 117 -17.27 4.08 4.15
CA ARG A 117 -16.69 2.97 4.92
C ARG A 117 -15.40 2.45 4.31
N ALA A 118 -15.36 2.27 2.99
CA ALA A 118 -14.16 1.81 2.29
C ALA A 118 -13.01 2.83 2.43
N THR A 119 -13.30 4.12 2.26
CA THR A 119 -12.31 5.20 2.45
C THR A 119 -11.77 5.19 3.87
N GLN A 120 -12.63 5.11 4.89
CA GLN A 120 -12.22 5.01 6.29
C GLN A 120 -11.30 3.81 6.55
N ALA A 121 -11.64 2.64 6.01
CA ALA A 121 -10.82 1.44 6.17
C ALA A 121 -9.42 1.61 5.55
N VAL A 122 -9.32 2.23 4.36
CA VAL A 122 -8.04 2.50 3.71
C VAL A 122 -7.23 3.54 4.50
N LEU A 123 -7.84 4.62 4.96
CA LEU A 123 -7.16 5.63 5.78
C LEU A 123 -6.65 5.04 7.10
N GLN A 124 -7.41 4.13 7.72
CA GLN A 124 -6.95 3.40 8.90
C GLN A 124 -5.78 2.50 8.57
N THR A 125 -5.80 1.83 7.42
CA THR A 125 -4.68 1.00 6.95
C THR A 125 -3.42 1.85 6.73
N GLN A 126 -3.54 3.02 6.10
CA GLN A 126 -2.42 3.95 5.90
C GLN A 126 -1.84 4.44 7.24
N ALA A 127 -2.71 4.71 8.23
CA ALA A 127 -2.26 5.07 9.58
C ALA A 127 -1.54 3.90 10.27
N ASN A 128 -2.08 2.69 10.20
CA ASN A 128 -1.45 1.49 10.78
C ASN A 128 -0.08 1.18 10.14
N TRP A 129 0.12 1.56 8.88
CA TRP A 129 1.40 1.42 8.18
C TRP A 129 2.32 2.62 8.37
N GLY A 130 1.94 3.59 9.21
CA GLY A 130 2.78 4.74 9.55
C GLY A 130 2.95 5.74 8.42
N ALA A 131 1.99 5.85 7.51
CA ALA A 131 1.99 6.86 6.46
C ALA A 131 1.41 8.20 6.95
N VAL A 132 0.41 8.13 7.82
CA VAL A 132 -0.25 9.28 8.46
C VAL A 132 -0.52 8.98 9.92
N ALA A 133 -0.60 10.01 10.74
CA ALA A 133 -1.21 9.95 12.08
C ALA A 133 -2.67 10.43 12.00
N ARG A 134 -3.56 9.78 12.74
CA ARG A 134 -4.95 10.24 12.89
C ARG A 134 -5.06 11.01 14.19
N VAL A 135 -5.38 12.29 14.09
CA VAL A 135 -5.55 13.19 15.22
C VAL A 135 -6.98 13.74 15.27
N GLU A 136 -7.30 14.54 16.28
CA GLU A 136 -8.63 15.14 16.46
C GLU A 136 -9.76 14.11 16.42
N ASN A 137 -9.65 13.06 17.24
CA ASN A 137 -10.58 11.93 17.26
C ASN A 137 -10.76 11.26 15.87
N GLY A 138 -9.67 11.23 15.07
CA GLY A 138 -9.65 10.62 13.76
C GLY A 138 -10.23 11.48 12.63
N LYS A 139 -10.55 12.76 12.89
CA LYS A 139 -11.08 13.69 11.89
C LYS A 139 -10.00 14.30 10.99
N ARG A 140 -8.75 14.31 11.45
CA ARG A 140 -7.62 14.90 10.74
C ARG A 140 -6.50 13.88 10.53
N LEU A 141 -5.85 13.98 9.40
CA LEU A 141 -4.69 13.17 9.00
C LEU A 141 -3.47 14.08 8.97
N VAL A 142 -2.43 13.72 9.71
CA VAL A 142 -1.13 14.39 9.67
C VAL A 142 -0.16 13.46 8.95
N ARG A 143 0.49 13.96 7.91
CA ARG A 143 1.50 13.20 7.17
C ARG A 143 2.71 12.94 8.06
N LEU A 144 3.13 11.69 8.15
CA LEU A 144 4.36 11.32 8.83
C LEU A 144 5.57 11.50 7.91
N ALA A 145 6.77 11.53 8.50
CA ALA A 145 8.01 11.61 7.74
C ALA A 145 8.08 10.47 6.72
N ALA A 146 8.45 10.80 5.49
CA ALA A 146 8.59 9.78 4.46
C ALA A 146 9.75 8.83 4.82
N ARG A 147 9.54 7.54 4.52
CA ARG A 147 10.57 6.52 4.73
C ARG A 147 11.55 6.52 3.57
N GLY A 148 12.84 6.75 3.89
CA GLY A 148 13.91 6.63 2.91
C GLY A 148 14.09 5.17 2.48
N LEU A 149 14.05 4.93 1.18
CA LEU A 149 14.32 3.63 0.59
C LEU A 149 15.63 3.68 -0.18
N THR A 150 16.59 2.87 0.25
CA THR A 150 17.95 2.79 -0.33
C THR A 150 18.15 1.57 -1.20
N ASP A 151 17.39 0.48 -0.97
CA ASP A 151 17.46 -0.71 -1.81
C ASP A 151 16.80 -0.47 -3.17
N GLN A 152 17.63 -0.41 -4.21
CA GLN A 152 17.20 -0.11 -5.58
C GLN A 152 16.16 -1.10 -6.12
N ARG A 153 16.20 -2.37 -5.71
CA ARG A 153 15.25 -3.39 -6.17
C ARG A 153 13.86 -3.16 -5.57
N THR A 154 13.81 -2.82 -4.29
CA THR A 154 12.56 -2.44 -3.61
C THR A 154 11.98 -1.16 -4.20
N VAL A 155 12.84 -0.17 -4.50
CA VAL A 155 12.42 1.07 -5.16
C VAL A 155 11.85 0.78 -6.55
N ALA A 156 12.55 0.00 -7.39
CA ALA A 156 12.08 -0.37 -8.73
C ALA A 156 10.74 -1.11 -8.66
N TRP A 157 10.58 -2.04 -7.71
CA TRP A 157 9.35 -2.79 -7.51
C TRP A 157 8.18 -1.88 -7.08
N LEU A 158 8.41 -0.88 -6.21
CA LEU A 158 7.40 0.11 -5.83
C LEU A 158 7.00 1.02 -6.99
N ILE A 159 7.96 1.42 -7.83
CA ILE A 159 7.68 2.20 -9.03
C ILE A 159 6.85 1.39 -10.02
N GLU A 160 7.14 0.09 -10.18
CA GLU A 160 6.30 -0.80 -10.98
C GLU A 160 4.87 -0.89 -10.39
N ALA A 161 4.73 -0.96 -9.06
CA ALA A 161 3.40 -0.92 -8.44
C ALA A 161 2.62 0.34 -8.80
N ALA A 162 3.28 1.50 -8.76
CA ALA A 162 2.66 2.77 -9.14
C ALA A 162 2.31 2.82 -10.64
N LEU A 163 3.15 2.27 -11.50
CA LEU A 163 2.88 2.14 -12.94
C LEU A 163 1.64 1.27 -13.20
N ARG A 164 1.55 0.13 -12.53
CA ARG A 164 0.38 -0.78 -12.60
C ARG A 164 -0.90 -0.11 -12.12
N TYR A 165 -0.81 0.67 -11.04
CA TYR A 165 -1.94 1.46 -10.54
C TYR A 165 -2.38 2.52 -11.56
N GLN A 166 -1.45 3.22 -12.21
CA GLN A 166 -1.77 4.23 -13.22
C GLN A 166 -2.35 3.62 -14.51
N GLY A 167 -2.03 2.39 -14.83
CA GLY A 167 -2.56 1.66 -15.99
C GLY A 167 -2.14 2.20 -17.35
N LYS A 168 -1.12 3.05 -17.41
CA LYS A 168 -0.61 3.65 -18.64
C LYS A 168 0.90 3.93 -18.53
N ALA A 169 1.58 3.99 -19.67
CA ALA A 169 2.98 4.38 -19.73
C ALA A 169 3.16 5.82 -19.21
N MET A 170 4.19 6.01 -18.39
CA MET A 170 4.54 7.30 -17.78
C MET A 170 6.05 7.47 -17.72
N ALA A 171 6.52 8.72 -17.77
CA ALA A 171 7.91 9.04 -17.53
C ALA A 171 8.32 8.62 -16.09
N LEU A 172 9.53 8.10 -15.94
CA LEU A 172 10.03 7.62 -14.66
C LEU A 172 10.02 8.70 -13.56
N ALA A 173 10.43 9.94 -13.92
CA ALA A 173 10.38 11.08 -13.00
C ALA A 173 8.95 11.37 -12.47
N THR A 174 7.93 11.20 -13.33
CA THR A 174 6.53 11.35 -12.95
C THR A 174 6.08 10.25 -11.99
N LEU A 175 6.54 9.02 -12.21
CA LEU A 175 6.24 7.89 -11.32
C LEU A 175 6.89 8.05 -9.95
N GLN A 176 8.13 8.55 -9.90
CA GLN A 176 8.82 8.83 -8.63
C GLN A 176 8.11 9.90 -7.78
N SER A 177 7.54 10.90 -8.43
CA SER A 177 6.83 12.00 -7.78
C SER A 177 5.34 11.76 -7.62
N THR A 178 4.84 10.55 -7.92
CA THR A 178 3.42 10.26 -7.79
C THR A 178 2.96 10.37 -6.34
N ALA A 179 1.88 11.11 -6.12
CA ALA A 179 1.30 11.28 -4.80
C ALA A 179 0.87 9.94 -4.15
N ALA A 180 0.63 8.89 -4.95
CA ALA A 180 0.28 7.58 -4.43
C ALA A 180 1.43 6.90 -3.67
N LEU A 181 2.68 7.33 -3.86
CA LEU A 181 3.87 6.85 -3.14
C LEU A 181 4.34 7.80 -2.03
N TYR A 182 3.50 8.71 -1.59
CA TYR A 182 3.83 9.77 -0.64
C TYR A 182 4.50 9.32 0.68
N PRO A 183 4.31 8.10 1.19
CA PRO A 183 4.97 7.67 2.42
C PRO A 183 6.44 7.32 2.25
N PHE A 184 6.94 7.32 1.01
CA PHE A 184 8.32 6.91 0.69
C PHE A 184 9.09 8.04 0.04
N SER A 185 10.39 8.09 0.34
CA SER A 185 11.36 8.92 -0.36
C SER A 185 12.43 8.04 -0.99
N PHE A 186 12.93 8.48 -2.14
CA PHE A 186 13.93 7.76 -2.91
C PHE A 186 15.21 8.57 -2.93
N ASP A 187 16.27 8.08 -2.31
CA ASP A 187 17.52 8.82 -2.10
C ASP A 187 18.36 8.95 -3.37
N GLN A 188 18.02 8.22 -4.44
CA GLN A 188 18.75 8.24 -5.71
C GLN A 188 17.84 8.44 -6.92
N PRO A 189 18.29 9.19 -7.94
CA PRO A 189 17.60 9.23 -9.22
C PRO A 189 17.58 7.82 -9.84
N LEU A 190 16.39 7.34 -10.21
CA LEU A 190 16.21 6.01 -10.83
C LEU A 190 16.86 5.87 -12.25
N GLY A 191 17.54 6.89 -12.76
CA GLY A 191 18.24 6.82 -14.04
C GLY A 191 19.33 5.75 -14.13
N TYR A 192 19.63 5.08 -13.02
CA TYR A 192 20.61 4.00 -12.94
C TYR A 192 20.00 2.61 -12.72
N VAL A 193 18.69 2.48 -12.60
CA VAL A 193 18.04 1.18 -12.53
C VAL A 193 18.00 0.58 -13.92
N ARG A 194 19.08 -0.14 -14.32
CA ARG A 194 19.03 -1.03 -15.47
C ARG A 194 18.12 -2.19 -15.12
N SER A 195 17.16 -2.50 -15.99
CA SER A 195 16.53 -3.81 -16.01
C SER A 195 17.63 -4.84 -16.22
N GLU A 196 17.96 -5.60 -15.20
CA GLU A 196 18.69 -6.86 -15.39
C GLU A 196 17.67 -7.81 -16.04
N GLU A 197 17.88 -8.14 -17.31
CA GLU A 197 17.21 -9.22 -18.03
C GLU A 197 17.54 -10.57 -17.39
#